data_57edee120e76322d744aac67e1cd9f34
#
_entry.id   57edee120e76322d744aac67e1cd9f34
#
_cell.length_a   1.000
_cell.length_b   1.000
_cell.length_c   1.000
_cell.angle_alpha   90.00
_cell.angle_beta   90.00
_cell.angle_gamma   90.00
#
_symmetry.space_group_name_H-M   'P 1'
#
loop_
_entity.id
_entity.type
_entity.pdbx_description
1 polymer ?
#
loop_
_entity_poly.entity_id
_entity_poly.type
_entity_poly.pdbx_seq_one_letter_code
_entity_poly.pdbx_strand_id
1 'polypeptide(L)'
;VGPICVAEHLVPFLPGHGIFGNSQNQVSAAPFGSAGILPITYGYIRMMGAEGLTQATKIAILNANYLATCLKDTYGVVYRGANGFVGHEMILECRKVHEEAGISENDIAKRLMDYGYHAPTLSFPVHGTLMIEPTESESLAELDNFVDVMLNIWKEIQEVKNGEADKDDNVLINAPHPEYEIVSDRWEHSYTREKAAYPIESVRDNKFWVNVARVDNTLGDRKLLPTRYGTFE
;
A
#
# COMPACT_ATOMS: atom_id res chain seq x y z
N VAL A 1 3.54 20.72 -2.93
CA VAL A 1 3.36 22.02 -3.63
C VAL A 1 3.37 21.75 -5.13
N GLY A 2 2.37 22.28 -5.85
CA GLY A 2 2.25 22.08 -7.30
C GLY A 2 1.87 23.37 -8.01
N PRO A 3 2.83 24.28 -8.29
CA PRO A 3 2.54 25.50 -9.03
C PRO A 3 2.09 25.14 -10.47
N ILE A 4 1.03 25.81 -10.92
CA ILE A 4 0.49 25.63 -12.28
C ILE A 4 0.64 26.94 -13.04
N CYS A 5 1.20 26.84 -14.23
CA CYS A 5 1.28 27.96 -15.19
C CYS A 5 0.48 27.60 -16.44
N VAL A 6 -0.13 28.59 -17.07
CA VAL A 6 -0.90 28.42 -18.29
C VAL A 6 -0.40 29.32 -19.40
N ALA A 7 -0.60 28.91 -20.66
CA ALA A 7 -0.37 29.76 -21.81
C ALA A 7 -1.42 30.90 -21.85
N GLU A 8 -1.08 32.03 -22.48
CA GLU A 8 -1.90 33.27 -22.50
C GLU A 8 -3.35 33.04 -22.91
N HIS A 9 -3.61 32.19 -23.91
CA HIS A 9 -4.94 31.90 -24.39
C HIS A 9 -5.83 31.16 -23.38
N LEU A 10 -5.26 30.54 -22.34
CA LEU A 10 -5.97 29.84 -21.26
C LEU A 10 -6.25 30.73 -20.04
N VAL A 11 -5.62 31.90 -19.95
CA VAL A 11 -5.82 32.83 -18.82
C VAL A 11 -7.29 33.17 -18.57
N PRO A 12 -8.15 33.40 -19.59
CA PRO A 12 -9.56 33.69 -19.37
C PRO A 12 -10.36 32.53 -18.71
N PHE A 13 -9.82 31.31 -18.71
CA PHE A 13 -10.44 30.12 -18.15
C PHE A 13 -9.94 29.76 -16.76
N LEU A 14 -8.97 30.53 -16.23
CA LEU A 14 -8.46 30.31 -14.87
C LEU A 14 -9.60 30.52 -13.84
N PRO A 15 -9.56 29.74 -12.73
CA PRO A 15 -10.48 29.96 -11.63
C PRO A 15 -10.38 31.39 -11.08
N GLY A 16 -11.53 31.99 -10.80
CA GLY A 16 -11.59 33.28 -10.13
C GLY A 16 -11.59 33.15 -8.61
N HIS A 17 -11.51 34.30 -7.93
CA HIS A 17 -11.68 34.38 -6.48
C HIS A 17 -12.28 35.72 -6.07
N GLY A 18 -13.29 35.69 -5.18
CA GLY A 18 -14.05 36.87 -4.78
C GLY A 18 -13.23 38.01 -4.16
N ILE A 19 -12.09 37.69 -3.51
CA ILE A 19 -11.21 38.68 -2.91
C ILE A 19 -10.33 39.39 -3.96
N PHE A 20 -10.00 38.69 -5.05
CA PHE A 20 -9.08 39.16 -6.09
C PHE A 20 -9.74 39.61 -7.39
N GLY A 21 -11.05 39.89 -7.34
CA GLY A 21 -11.76 40.61 -8.40
C GLY A 21 -12.55 39.76 -9.40
N ASN A 22 -12.53 38.46 -9.36
CA ASN A 22 -13.39 37.62 -10.17
C ASN A 22 -13.95 36.45 -9.33
N SER A 23 -15.24 36.53 -9.00
CA SER A 23 -15.92 35.48 -8.20
C SER A 23 -16.52 34.36 -9.02
N GLN A 24 -16.41 34.40 -10.36
CA GLN A 24 -16.90 33.35 -11.21
C GLN A 24 -15.93 32.17 -11.28
N ASN A 25 -16.45 30.96 -11.35
CA ASN A 25 -15.67 29.73 -11.44
C ASN A 25 -14.68 29.52 -10.28
N GLN A 26 -15.03 29.98 -9.10
CA GLN A 26 -14.22 29.82 -7.91
C GLN A 26 -14.19 28.33 -7.51
N VAL A 27 -12.97 27.72 -7.37
CA VAL A 27 -12.77 26.31 -7.06
C VAL A 27 -12.18 26.09 -5.68
N SER A 28 -11.65 27.12 -5.02
CA SER A 28 -11.00 27.02 -3.73
C SER A 28 -11.16 28.30 -2.92
N ALA A 29 -11.26 28.17 -1.61
CA ALA A 29 -11.19 29.31 -0.67
C ALA A 29 -9.78 29.92 -0.57
N ALA A 30 -8.74 29.16 -0.93
CA ALA A 30 -7.36 29.60 -0.95
C ALA A 30 -6.82 29.59 -2.40
N PRO A 31 -6.97 30.71 -3.15
CA PRO A 31 -6.70 30.75 -4.59
C PRO A 31 -5.24 30.51 -4.97
N PHE A 32 -4.31 30.76 -4.06
CA PHE A 32 -2.87 30.52 -4.24
C PHE A 32 -2.36 29.35 -3.39
N GLY A 33 -3.25 28.49 -2.90
CA GLY A 33 -2.93 27.40 -1.99
C GLY A 33 -2.60 27.89 -0.58
N SER A 34 -2.10 27.02 0.27
CA SER A 34 -1.67 27.33 1.63
C SER A 34 -0.19 27.72 1.65
N ALA A 35 0.12 28.99 1.80
CA ALA A 35 1.50 29.47 1.87
C ALA A 35 2.29 28.88 3.06
N GLY A 36 1.61 28.45 4.12
CA GLY A 36 2.21 27.83 5.30
C GLY A 36 2.92 26.49 5.02
N ILE A 37 2.67 25.84 3.89
CA ILE A 37 3.39 24.61 3.49
C ILE A 37 4.72 24.87 2.81
N LEU A 38 4.96 26.08 2.28
CA LEU A 38 6.19 26.42 1.55
C LEU A 38 7.46 26.30 2.41
N PRO A 39 7.47 26.70 3.70
CA PRO A 39 8.62 26.50 4.58
C PRO A 39 9.05 25.04 4.73
N ILE A 40 8.13 24.07 4.61
CA ILE A 40 8.44 22.62 4.67
C ILE A 40 9.32 22.25 3.48
N THR A 41 8.89 22.57 2.28
CA THR A 41 9.68 22.32 1.05
C THR A 41 11.01 23.07 1.07
N TYR A 42 10.99 24.34 1.49
CA TYR A 42 12.21 25.13 1.58
C TYR A 42 13.20 24.53 2.59
N GLY A 43 12.71 24.14 3.78
CA GLY A 43 13.52 23.49 4.81
C GLY A 43 14.13 22.19 4.32
N TYR A 44 13.34 21.33 3.68
CA TYR A 44 13.80 20.06 3.08
C TYR A 44 14.93 20.29 2.08
N ILE A 45 14.73 21.19 1.12
CA ILE A 45 15.76 21.51 0.11
C ILE A 45 17.03 22.07 0.75
N ARG A 46 16.90 22.96 1.76
CA ARG A 46 18.05 23.54 2.47
C ARG A 46 18.81 22.51 3.29
N MET A 47 18.12 21.55 3.91
CA MET A 47 18.75 20.48 4.69
C MET A 47 19.48 19.48 3.79
N MET A 48 18.87 19.08 2.69
CA MET A 48 19.42 18.07 1.78
C MET A 48 20.51 18.64 0.87
N GLY A 49 20.35 19.86 0.39
CA GLY A 49 21.23 20.44 -0.63
C GLY A 49 21.15 19.67 -1.96
N ALA A 50 21.93 20.09 -2.94
CA ALA A 50 21.94 19.45 -4.27
C ALA A 50 22.47 18.01 -4.23
N GLU A 51 23.48 17.75 -3.41
CA GLU A 51 24.06 16.42 -3.25
C GLU A 51 23.08 15.46 -2.56
N GLY A 52 22.49 15.87 -1.43
CA GLY A 52 21.52 15.06 -0.68
C GLY A 52 20.28 14.71 -1.50
N LEU A 53 19.71 15.65 -2.25
CA LEU A 53 18.58 15.40 -3.15
C LEU A 53 18.92 14.38 -4.24
N THR A 54 20.14 14.48 -4.81
CA THR A 54 20.63 13.51 -5.80
C THR A 54 20.81 12.12 -5.18
N GLN A 55 21.38 12.04 -3.99
CA GLN A 55 21.57 10.77 -3.29
C GLN A 55 20.23 10.12 -2.89
N ALA A 56 19.28 10.89 -2.38
CA ALA A 56 17.94 10.41 -2.08
C ALA A 56 17.30 9.70 -3.29
N THR A 57 17.33 10.32 -4.47
CA THR A 57 16.82 9.73 -5.69
C THR A 57 17.55 8.44 -6.09
N LYS A 58 18.88 8.42 -6.00
CA LYS A 58 19.68 7.23 -6.31
C LYS A 58 19.36 6.07 -5.38
N ILE A 59 19.22 6.34 -4.08
CA ILE A 59 18.90 5.32 -3.08
C ILE A 59 17.47 4.80 -3.27
N ALA A 60 16.49 5.67 -3.55
CA ALA A 60 15.13 5.24 -3.84
C ALA A 60 15.08 4.24 -5.02
N ILE A 61 15.77 4.54 -6.10
CA ILE A 61 15.87 3.63 -7.26
C ILE A 61 16.62 2.34 -6.90
N LEU A 62 17.69 2.43 -6.13
CA LEU A 62 18.44 1.25 -5.69
C LEU A 62 17.58 0.34 -4.82
N ASN A 63 16.86 0.88 -3.84
CA ASN A 63 16.00 0.14 -2.93
C ASN A 63 14.88 -0.59 -3.67
N ALA A 64 14.20 0.08 -4.61
CA ALA A 64 13.17 -0.55 -5.43
C ALA A 64 13.71 -1.70 -6.28
N ASN A 65 14.91 -1.54 -6.87
CA ASN A 65 15.55 -2.58 -7.66
C ASN A 65 16.09 -3.74 -6.79
N TYR A 66 16.50 -3.46 -5.56
CA TYR A 66 16.86 -4.49 -4.58
C TYR A 66 15.65 -5.40 -4.30
N LEU A 67 14.52 -4.83 -3.88
CA LEU A 67 13.30 -5.58 -3.64
C LEU A 67 12.81 -6.34 -4.89
N ALA A 68 12.83 -5.68 -6.06
CA ALA A 68 12.45 -6.30 -7.32
C ALA A 68 13.33 -7.53 -7.64
N THR A 69 14.62 -7.46 -7.33
CA THR A 69 15.55 -8.58 -7.56
C THR A 69 15.24 -9.75 -6.62
N CYS A 70 14.93 -9.47 -5.36
CA CYS A 70 14.62 -10.50 -4.36
C CYS A 70 13.27 -11.20 -4.61
N LEU A 71 12.28 -10.49 -5.17
CA LEU A 71 10.91 -10.99 -5.29
C LEU A 71 10.50 -11.43 -6.72
N LYS A 72 11.31 -11.18 -7.74
CA LYS A 72 10.98 -11.45 -9.14
C LYS A 72 10.69 -12.92 -9.47
N ASP A 73 11.33 -13.84 -8.75
CA ASP A 73 11.25 -15.28 -9.04
C ASP A 73 10.07 -15.94 -8.32
N THR A 74 9.46 -15.25 -7.33
CA THR A 74 8.25 -15.67 -6.64
C THR A 74 7.02 -15.02 -7.26
N TYR A 75 6.80 -13.74 -7.04
CA TYR A 75 5.62 -13.02 -7.52
C TYR A 75 5.74 -12.58 -8.99
N GLY A 76 6.96 -12.33 -9.49
CA GLY A 76 7.17 -11.63 -10.75
C GLY A 76 7.08 -10.12 -10.60
N VAL A 77 7.72 -9.40 -11.52
CA VAL A 77 7.73 -7.93 -11.57
C VAL A 77 7.34 -7.48 -12.97
N VAL A 78 6.27 -6.69 -13.08
CA VAL A 78 5.81 -6.12 -14.34
C VAL A 78 6.40 -4.72 -14.57
N TYR A 79 6.38 -4.25 -15.83
CA TYR A 79 6.87 -2.92 -16.23
C TYR A 79 8.34 -2.64 -15.87
N ARG A 80 9.22 -3.53 -16.32
CA ARG A 80 10.66 -3.31 -16.27
C ARG A 80 11.16 -2.64 -17.56
N GLY A 81 12.16 -1.78 -17.40
CA GLY A 81 12.86 -1.21 -18.55
C GLY A 81 13.63 -2.25 -19.37
N ALA A 82 14.21 -1.83 -20.50
CA ALA A 82 14.95 -2.70 -21.43
C ALA A 82 16.09 -3.49 -20.75
N ASN A 83 16.71 -2.93 -19.70
CA ASN A 83 17.78 -3.58 -18.94
C ASN A 83 17.26 -4.40 -17.74
N GLY A 84 15.94 -4.57 -17.60
CA GLY A 84 15.33 -5.34 -16.53
C GLY A 84 15.16 -4.59 -15.20
N PHE A 85 15.50 -3.30 -15.13
CA PHE A 85 15.38 -2.48 -13.96
C PHE A 85 14.01 -1.77 -13.86
N VAL A 86 13.62 -1.43 -12.64
CA VAL A 86 12.47 -0.58 -12.31
C VAL A 86 12.92 0.84 -11.96
N GLY A 87 11.99 1.78 -11.79
CA GLY A 87 12.25 3.12 -11.27
C GLY A 87 12.40 3.14 -9.74
N HIS A 88 11.75 4.09 -9.10
CA HIS A 88 11.72 4.23 -7.62
C HIS A 88 10.64 3.34 -6.96
N GLU A 89 9.81 2.70 -7.76
CA GLU A 89 8.75 1.78 -7.35
C GLU A 89 8.76 0.53 -8.21
N MET A 90 8.15 -0.54 -7.74
CA MET A 90 7.97 -1.76 -8.50
C MET A 90 6.54 -2.26 -8.41
N ILE A 91 6.10 -2.97 -9.45
CA ILE A 91 4.78 -3.56 -9.54
C ILE A 91 4.91 -5.08 -9.47
N LEU A 92 4.44 -5.68 -8.37
CA LEU A 92 4.39 -7.14 -8.22
C LEU A 92 3.16 -7.73 -8.89
N GLU A 93 3.35 -8.83 -9.58
CA GLU A 93 2.31 -9.58 -10.27
C GLU A 93 1.60 -10.55 -9.33
N CYS A 94 0.30 -10.36 -9.07
CA CYS A 94 -0.49 -11.23 -8.21
C CYS A 94 -1.58 -12.02 -8.95
N ARG A 95 -1.81 -11.77 -10.25
CA ARG A 95 -2.87 -12.47 -11.01
C ARG A 95 -2.64 -13.96 -11.12
N LYS A 96 -1.40 -14.40 -11.31
CA LYS A 96 -1.05 -15.82 -11.33
C LYS A 96 -1.29 -16.48 -9.97
N VAL A 97 -1.01 -15.79 -8.90
CA VAL A 97 -1.30 -16.25 -7.53
C VAL A 97 -2.79 -16.48 -7.36
N HIS A 98 -3.60 -15.53 -7.83
CA HIS A 98 -5.06 -15.66 -7.78
C HIS A 98 -5.57 -16.82 -8.64
N GLU A 99 -5.06 -16.98 -9.86
CA GLU A 99 -5.44 -18.10 -10.75
C GLU A 99 -5.10 -19.47 -10.16
N GLU A 100 -3.96 -19.60 -9.48
CA GLU A 100 -3.43 -20.87 -8.99
C GLU A 100 -3.89 -21.25 -7.58
N ALA A 101 -4.09 -20.27 -6.69
CA ALA A 101 -4.40 -20.49 -5.27
C ALA A 101 -5.70 -19.82 -4.81
N GLY A 102 -6.36 -19.01 -5.65
CA GLY A 102 -7.53 -18.23 -5.27
C GLY A 102 -7.22 -17.02 -4.37
N ILE A 103 -5.94 -16.72 -4.11
CA ILE A 103 -5.50 -15.65 -3.21
C ILE A 103 -5.28 -14.37 -4.03
N SER A 104 -5.98 -13.31 -3.67
CA SER A 104 -5.92 -12.01 -4.36
C SER A 104 -4.81 -11.11 -3.79
N GLU A 105 -4.48 -10.04 -4.53
CA GLU A 105 -3.62 -8.96 -4.03
C GLU A 105 -4.17 -8.31 -2.76
N ASN A 106 -5.50 -8.26 -2.60
CA ASN A 106 -6.14 -7.76 -1.40
C ASN A 106 -5.86 -8.66 -0.18
N ASP A 107 -5.87 -9.99 -0.36
CA ASP A 107 -5.56 -10.94 0.70
C ASP A 107 -4.11 -10.81 1.16
N ILE A 108 -3.17 -10.67 0.21
CA ILE A 108 -1.76 -10.42 0.49
C ILE A 108 -1.59 -9.10 1.26
N ALA A 109 -2.25 -8.03 0.82
CA ALA A 109 -2.18 -6.73 1.47
C ALA A 109 -2.75 -6.76 2.90
N LYS A 110 -3.85 -7.46 3.12
CA LYS A 110 -4.43 -7.65 4.45
C LYS A 110 -3.54 -8.49 5.35
N ARG A 111 -2.90 -9.53 4.79
CA ARG A 111 -1.96 -10.35 5.54
C ARG A 111 -0.70 -9.58 5.95
N LEU A 112 -0.20 -8.66 5.12
CA LEU A 112 0.89 -7.75 5.46
C LEU A 112 0.61 -6.95 6.74
N MET A 113 -0.64 -6.58 7.00
CA MET A 113 -1.02 -5.88 8.25
C MET A 113 -0.78 -6.74 9.49
N ASP A 114 -0.95 -8.07 9.42
CA ASP A 114 -0.62 -8.99 10.52
C ASP A 114 0.88 -9.03 10.81
N TYR A 115 1.70 -8.77 9.80
CA TYR A 115 3.15 -8.62 9.92
C TYR A 115 3.59 -7.21 10.36
N GLY A 116 2.64 -6.27 10.55
CA GLY A 116 2.93 -4.92 11.00
C GLY A 116 3.24 -3.93 9.87
N TYR A 117 3.00 -4.32 8.61
CA TYR A 117 3.20 -3.45 7.46
C TYR A 117 1.92 -2.71 7.07
N HIS A 118 2.06 -1.44 6.71
CA HIS A 118 1.02 -0.74 5.97
C HIS A 118 0.92 -1.34 4.56
N ALA A 119 -0.30 -1.69 4.16
CA ALA A 119 -0.51 -2.35 2.88
C ALA A 119 -0.08 -1.46 1.69
N PRO A 120 0.62 -2.03 0.69
CA PRO A 120 0.95 -1.31 -0.55
C PRO A 120 -0.30 -0.91 -1.33
N THR A 121 -0.13 0.00 -2.31
CA THR A 121 -1.19 0.37 -3.24
C THR A 121 -1.64 -0.85 -4.05
N LEU A 122 -2.97 -1.09 -4.01
CA LEU A 122 -3.61 -2.24 -4.65
C LEU A 122 -4.05 -1.92 -6.08
N SER A 123 -3.90 -2.89 -6.97
CA SER A 123 -4.52 -2.88 -8.30
C SER A 123 -4.28 -1.59 -9.10
N PHE A 124 -3.10 -0.99 -8.95
CA PHE A 124 -2.69 0.20 -9.67
C PHE A 124 -1.21 0.07 -10.10
N PRO A 125 -0.85 0.46 -11.31
CA PRO A 125 -1.70 0.91 -12.43
C PRO A 125 -2.46 -0.22 -13.13
N VAL A 126 -2.27 -1.46 -12.74
CA VAL A 126 -2.88 -2.65 -13.31
C VAL A 126 -3.62 -3.44 -12.25
N HIS A 127 -4.82 -3.90 -12.57
CA HIS A 127 -5.62 -4.76 -11.69
C HIS A 127 -4.87 -6.07 -11.37
N GLY A 128 -4.99 -6.54 -10.12
CA GLY A 128 -4.34 -7.76 -9.67
C GLY A 128 -2.85 -7.62 -9.37
N THR A 129 -2.39 -6.42 -9.01
CA THR A 129 -0.99 -6.12 -8.70
C THR A 129 -0.83 -5.36 -7.38
N LEU A 130 0.38 -5.37 -6.84
CA LEU A 130 0.81 -4.55 -5.70
C LEU A 130 1.90 -3.58 -6.14
N MET A 131 1.73 -2.29 -5.89
CA MET A 131 2.75 -1.28 -6.13
C MET A 131 3.52 -0.99 -4.84
N ILE A 132 4.82 -1.25 -4.85
CA ILE A 132 5.70 -1.14 -3.70
C ILE A 132 6.73 -0.05 -3.96
N GLU A 133 6.77 0.95 -3.08
CA GLU A 133 7.69 2.07 -3.11
C GLU A 133 8.44 2.16 -1.77
N PRO A 134 9.69 1.64 -1.70
CA PRO A 134 10.46 1.65 -0.46
C PRO A 134 11.02 3.02 -0.09
N THR A 135 11.02 3.97 -1.01
CA THR A 135 11.67 5.27 -0.90
C THR A 135 13.18 5.20 -0.61
N GLU A 136 13.82 6.33 -0.27
CA GLU A 136 15.20 6.39 0.20
C GLU A 136 15.32 6.21 1.72
N SER A 137 14.19 6.21 2.42
CA SER A 137 14.16 6.30 3.88
C SER A 137 14.34 4.95 4.57
N GLU A 138 14.07 3.85 3.86
CA GLU A 138 14.16 2.51 4.43
C GLU A 138 15.61 2.05 4.54
N SER A 139 15.95 1.44 5.68
CA SER A 139 17.25 0.81 5.88
C SER A 139 17.33 -0.55 5.15
N LEU A 140 18.55 -1.02 4.87
CA LEU A 140 18.73 -2.36 4.29
C LEU A 140 18.10 -3.45 5.17
N ALA A 141 18.22 -3.33 6.50
CA ALA A 141 17.63 -4.30 7.43
C ALA A 141 16.10 -4.32 7.33
N GLU A 142 15.45 -3.16 7.10
CA GLU A 142 14.00 -3.10 6.89
C GLU A 142 13.60 -3.66 5.52
N LEU A 143 14.39 -3.41 4.48
CA LEU A 143 14.16 -4.03 3.17
C LEU A 143 14.29 -5.56 3.23
N ASP A 144 15.30 -6.08 3.93
CA ASP A 144 15.49 -7.52 4.15
C ASP A 144 14.31 -8.11 4.92
N ASN A 145 13.85 -7.44 6.00
CA ASN A 145 12.68 -7.86 6.76
C ASN A 145 11.41 -7.89 5.89
N PHE A 146 11.21 -6.88 5.04
CA PHE A 146 10.08 -6.86 4.10
C PHE A 146 10.15 -8.03 3.10
N VAL A 147 11.34 -8.34 2.57
CA VAL A 147 11.55 -9.50 1.70
C VAL A 147 11.19 -10.80 2.42
N ASP A 148 11.67 -10.99 3.65
CA ASP A 148 11.36 -12.17 4.46
C ASP A 148 9.88 -12.32 4.71
N VAL A 149 9.17 -11.23 5.00
CA VAL A 149 7.72 -11.20 5.16
C VAL A 149 7.02 -11.62 3.87
N MET A 150 7.38 -11.05 2.74
CA MET A 150 6.79 -11.40 1.44
C MET A 150 7.04 -12.87 1.07
N LEU A 151 8.23 -13.40 1.36
CA LEU A 151 8.56 -14.81 1.14
C LEU A 151 7.79 -15.74 2.09
N ASN A 152 7.49 -15.32 3.32
CA ASN A 152 6.62 -16.08 4.22
C ASN A 152 5.18 -16.08 3.75
N ILE A 153 4.65 -14.95 3.30
CA ILE A 153 3.32 -14.88 2.66
C ILE A 153 3.28 -15.78 1.42
N TRP A 154 4.34 -15.81 0.62
CA TRP A 154 4.45 -16.73 -0.51
C TRP A 154 4.37 -18.20 -0.08
N LYS A 155 4.98 -18.60 1.04
CA LYS A 155 4.84 -19.97 1.59
C LYS A 155 3.40 -20.25 2.01
N GLU A 156 2.74 -19.31 2.69
CA GLU A 156 1.32 -19.44 3.05
C GLU A 156 0.43 -19.61 1.80
N ILE A 157 0.72 -18.92 0.71
CA ILE A 157 0.05 -19.09 -0.59
C ILE A 157 0.30 -20.51 -1.15
N GLN A 158 1.53 -21.02 -1.08
CA GLN A 158 1.84 -22.37 -1.54
C GLN A 158 1.14 -23.45 -0.70
N GLU A 159 0.96 -23.25 0.60
CA GLU A 159 0.16 -24.16 1.44
C GLU A 159 -1.30 -24.26 0.95
N VAL A 160 -1.91 -23.13 0.59
CA VAL A 160 -3.28 -23.12 0.00
C VAL A 160 -3.28 -23.82 -1.36
N LYS A 161 -2.35 -23.47 -2.25
CA LYS A 161 -2.22 -24.05 -3.57
C LYS A 161 -2.06 -25.58 -3.54
N ASN A 162 -1.30 -26.09 -2.58
CA ASN A 162 -1.00 -27.52 -2.43
C ASN A 162 -2.08 -28.28 -1.64
N GLY A 163 -3.09 -27.60 -1.11
CA GLY A 163 -4.13 -28.19 -0.28
C GLY A 163 -3.68 -28.55 1.15
N GLU A 164 -2.58 -27.97 1.61
CA GLU A 164 -2.07 -28.06 2.98
C GLU A 164 -2.84 -27.13 3.92
N ALA A 165 -3.33 -26.03 3.41
CA ALA A 165 -4.27 -25.12 4.07
C ALA A 165 -5.62 -25.12 3.33
N ASP A 166 -6.69 -24.93 4.09
CA ASP A 166 -8.05 -24.89 3.52
C ASP A 166 -8.19 -23.65 2.61
N LYS A 167 -8.79 -23.84 1.43
CA LYS A 167 -8.95 -22.76 0.45
C LYS A 167 -9.97 -21.70 0.90
N ASP A 168 -10.95 -22.07 1.70
CA ASP A 168 -12.05 -21.23 2.14
C ASP A 168 -11.87 -20.77 3.61
N ASP A 169 -10.87 -21.31 4.33
CA ASP A 169 -10.52 -20.93 5.70
C ASP A 169 -9.00 -20.99 5.93
N ASN A 170 -8.31 -19.90 5.63
CA ASN A 170 -6.86 -19.78 5.81
C ASN A 170 -6.43 -18.38 6.27
N VAL A 171 -5.18 -18.25 6.71
CA VAL A 171 -4.64 -17.01 7.28
C VAL A 171 -4.64 -15.83 6.31
N LEU A 172 -4.70 -16.06 4.99
CA LEU A 172 -4.65 -15.00 3.98
C LEU A 172 -6.04 -14.41 3.75
N ILE A 173 -7.06 -15.24 3.51
CA ILE A 173 -8.42 -14.76 3.26
C ILE A 173 -9.09 -14.19 4.51
N ASN A 174 -8.69 -14.64 5.71
CA ASN A 174 -9.22 -14.14 6.97
C ASN A 174 -8.43 -12.96 7.56
N ALA A 175 -7.23 -12.66 7.03
CA ALA A 175 -6.46 -11.50 7.46
C ALA A 175 -7.21 -10.17 7.24
N PRO A 176 -6.96 -9.15 8.07
CA PRO A 176 -6.06 -9.14 9.21
C PRO A 176 -6.71 -9.67 10.48
N HIS A 177 -5.91 -10.16 11.44
CA HIS A 177 -6.37 -10.76 12.69
C HIS A 177 -6.20 -9.79 13.87
N PRO A 178 -7.27 -9.13 14.35
CA PRO A 178 -7.19 -8.24 15.49
C PRO A 178 -7.05 -9.01 16.82
N GLU A 179 -6.55 -8.33 17.85
CA GLU A 179 -6.30 -8.92 19.17
C GLU A 179 -7.55 -9.60 19.76
N TYR A 180 -8.73 -8.98 19.63
CA TYR A 180 -9.97 -9.50 20.20
C TYR A 180 -10.40 -10.86 19.63
N GLU A 181 -10.03 -11.17 18.37
CA GLU A 181 -10.27 -12.49 17.78
C GLU A 181 -9.28 -13.53 18.33
N ILE A 182 -8.01 -13.15 18.45
CA ILE A 182 -6.95 -14.04 18.94
C ILE A 182 -7.17 -14.44 20.40
N VAL A 183 -7.63 -13.52 21.26
CA VAL A 183 -7.86 -13.79 22.69
C VAL A 183 -9.25 -14.34 22.99
N SER A 184 -10.15 -14.40 22.01
CA SER A 184 -11.51 -14.93 22.17
C SER A 184 -11.48 -16.42 22.55
N ASP A 185 -12.42 -16.86 23.38
CA ASP A 185 -12.61 -18.29 23.67
C ASP A 185 -13.09 -19.09 22.42
N ARG A 186 -13.70 -18.39 21.46
CA ARG A 186 -14.10 -18.97 20.18
C ARG A 186 -12.98 -18.81 19.15
N TRP A 187 -12.57 -19.94 18.60
CA TRP A 187 -11.66 -19.99 17.46
C TRP A 187 -12.18 -21.04 16.50
N GLU A 188 -12.76 -20.59 15.42
CA GLU A 188 -13.47 -21.46 14.47
C GLU A 188 -12.64 -21.72 13.20
N HIS A 189 -11.36 -21.30 13.20
CA HIS A 189 -10.46 -21.46 12.05
C HIS A 189 -9.69 -22.78 12.10
N SER A 190 -9.38 -23.30 10.93
CA SER A 190 -8.61 -24.53 10.73
C SER A 190 -7.11 -24.39 11.05
N TYR A 191 -6.60 -23.16 11.20
CA TYR A 191 -5.22 -22.82 11.54
C TYR A 191 -5.11 -22.31 12.98
N THR A 192 -3.88 -22.27 13.51
CA THR A 192 -3.65 -21.89 14.91
C THR A 192 -3.67 -20.37 15.11
N ARG A 193 -4.06 -19.92 16.32
CA ARG A 193 -3.94 -18.53 16.75
C ARG A 193 -2.51 -18.01 16.63
N GLU A 194 -1.53 -18.85 16.92
CA GLU A 194 -0.11 -18.50 16.81
C GLU A 194 0.26 -18.16 15.36
N LYS A 195 -0.15 -18.99 14.39
CA LYS A 195 0.06 -18.73 12.95
C LYS A 195 -0.63 -17.45 12.50
N ALA A 196 -1.82 -17.16 13.03
CA ALA A 196 -2.54 -15.92 12.76
C ALA A 196 -1.80 -14.68 13.28
N ALA A 197 -1.45 -14.70 14.58
CA ALA A 197 -0.93 -13.54 15.29
C ALA A 197 0.59 -13.34 15.11
N TYR A 198 1.36 -14.42 15.08
CA TYR A 198 2.82 -14.41 15.12
C TYR A 198 3.41 -15.28 13.99
N PRO A 199 3.21 -14.87 12.74
CA PRO A 199 3.61 -15.68 11.57
C PRO A 199 5.11 -15.89 11.45
N ILE A 200 5.92 -14.97 12.00
CA ILE A 200 7.38 -15.09 12.11
C ILE A 200 7.85 -14.54 13.47
N GLU A 201 9.07 -14.92 13.90
CA GLU A 201 9.59 -14.56 15.22
C GLU A 201 9.77 -13.05 15.39
N SER A 202 10.23 -12.33 14.38
CA SER A 202 10.41 -10.87 14.42
C SER A 202 9.11 -10.10 14.73
N VAL A 203 7.96 -10.64 14.35
CA VAL A 203 6.65 -10.04 14.66
C VAL A 203 6.29 -10.19 16.14
N ARG A 204 6.78 -11.25 16.81
CA ARG A 204 6.47 -11.52 18.22
C ARG A 204 6.98 -10.40 19.14
N ASP A 205 8.16 -9.87 18.86
CA ASP A 205 8.80 -8.85 19.70
C ASP A 205 8.18 -7.45 19.48
N ASN A 206 7.64 -7.20 18.29
CA ASN A 206 7.12 -5.89 17.88
C ASN A 206 5.73 -5.98 17.26
N LYS A 207 4.83 -6.79 17.84
CA LYS A 207 3.49 -6.99 17.28
C LYS A 207 2.68 -5.69 17.28
N PHE A 208 2.28 -5.28 16.09
CA PHE A 208 1.24 -4.26 15.89
C PHE A 208 -0.12 -4.95 15.72
N TRP A 209 -1.07 -4.59 16.57
CA TRP A 209 -2.44 -5.10 16.50
C TRP A 209 -3.32 -4.17 15.67
N VAL A 210 -3.95 -4.72 14.66
CA VAL A 210 -4.98 -3.98 13.91
C VAL A 210 -6.25 -3.84 14.75
N ASN A 211 -6.98 -2.74 14.56
CA ASN A 211 -8.19 -2.47 15.34
C ASN A 211 -9.44 -3.18 14.82
N VAL A 212 -9.44 -3.59 13.56
CA VAL A 212 -10.61 -4.15 12.86
C VAL A 212 -10.19 -5.38 12.07
N ALA A 213 -11.05 -6.41 12.06
CA ALA A 213 -10.95 -7.55 11.16
C ALA A 213 -11.20 -7.14 9.70
N ARG A 214 -11.28 -8.11 8.81
CA ARG A 214 -11.52 -7.85 7.40
C ARG A 214 -12.81 -7.08 7.15
N VAL A 215 -12.69 -5.97 6.46
CA VAL A 215 -13.82 -5.13 6.03
C VAL A 215 -14.26 -5.54 4.62
N ASP A 216 -15.56 -5.68 4.41
CA ASP A 216 -16.14 -5.77 3.08
C ASP A 216 -16.18 -4.38 2.43
N ASN A 217 -15.11 -4.06 1.69
CA ASN A 217 -14.98 -2.77 1.02
C ASN A 217 -16.07 -2.57 -0.03
N THR A 218 -16.47 -3.63 -0.76
CA THR A 218 -17.50 -3.55 -1.79
C THR A 218 -18.85 -3.22 -1.21
N LEU A 219 -19.19 -3.80 -0.07
CA LEU A 219 -20.41 -3.46 0.66
C LEU A 219 -20.35 -2.01 1.18
N GLY A 220 -19.20 -1.61 1.74
CA GLY A 220 -18.96 -0.25 2.22
C GLY A 220 -19.15 0.78 1.12
N ASP A 221 -18.56 0.57 -0.05
CA ASP A 221 -18.68 1.47 -1.20
C ASP A 221 -20.13 1.59 -1.72
N ARG A 222 -20.88 0.50 -1.68
CA ARG A 222 -22.30 0.48 -2.13
C ARG A 222 -23.27 1.07 -1.11
N LYS A 223 -22.93 1.01 0.19
CA LYS A 223 -23.79 1.44 1.29
C LYS A 223 -23.13 2.54 2.13
N LEU A 224 -22.47 3.49 1.48
CA LEU A 224 -21.65 4.53 2.11
C LEU A 224 -22.44 5.44 3.06
N LEU A 225 -23.70 5.72 2.71
CA LEU A 225 -24.60 6.56 3.51
C LEU A 225 -25.81 5.75 3.95
N PRO A 226 -26.03 5.61 5.27
CA PRO A 226 -27.30 5.11 5.75
C PRO A 226 -28.40 6.05 5.29
N THR A 227 -29.33 5.56 4.50
CA THR A 227 -30.51 6.32 4.17
C THR A 227 -31.36 6.46 5.45
N ARG A 228 -31.91 7.64 5.69
CA ARG A 228 -32.73 7.94 6.88
C ARG A 228 -33.91 6.97 7.10
N TYR A 229 -34.18 6.14 6.09
CA TYR A 229 -35.32 5.20 6.02
C TYR A 229 -34.93 3.76 5.71
N GLY A 230 -33.63 3.45 5.68
CA GLY A 230 -33.14 2.09 5.40
C GLY A 230 -32.59 1.42 6.64
N THR A 231 -33.18 0.31 7.04
CA THR A 231 -32.51 -0.68 7.88
C THR A 231 -31.45 -1.37 7.02
N PHE A 232 -30.23 -1.49 7.55
CA PHE A 232 -29.24 -2.39 6.94
C PHE A 232 -29.74 -3.83 7.18
N GLU A 233 -30.27 -4.46 6.16
CA GLU A 233 -30.45 -5.90 6.07
C GLU A 233 -29.27 -6.53 5.36
#